data_9e814e3effe81bfe85d40d19b8a67134
#
_entry.id   9e814e3effe81bfe85d40d19b8a67134
#
_cell.length_a   1.000
_cell.length_b   1.000
_cell.length_c   1.000
_cell.angle_alpha   90.00
_cell.angle_beta   90.00
_cell.angle_gamma   90.00
#
_symmetry.space_group_name_H-M   'P 1'
#
loop_
_entity.id
_entity.type
_entity.pdbx_description
1 polymer ?
#
loop_
_entity_poly.entity_id
_entity_poly.type
_entity_poly.pdbx_seq_one_letter_code
_entity_poly.pdbx_strand_id
1 'polypeptide(L)'
;MILACHNLNKSFGDHLIVRDGSFHVEDREKAALVGVNGAGKSTIFKMIVGELPLDEGDVILTKGKTLGYLAQHQNLDTTNTIYEELKTAKSDIIALEAQIRAIELELKSLSGEELTNRLNTYNRLMSEFESKNGYAYESEITGVLKGLGFTEEEFSKPTDTLSGGQKTRVSLGKLLLTKPDILLLDEPTNHLDLNSISWLETYLLNYPGAVLIVSHDRFFLNRVVTKVIEIENGSVRMYTGNYKDYAQKKQMIRDAQLKEYLNQQREIKHQEAVIEKLRSFNREKSIKRAESREKM
;
A
#
# COMPACT_ATOMS: atom_id res chain seq x y z
N MET A 1 7.64 -9.54 -10.48
CA MET A 1 7.83 -8.95 -9.12
C MET A 1 8.22 -7.50 -9.29
N ILE A 2 7.50 -6.57 -8.66
CA ILE A 2 7.78 -5.13 -8.76
C ILE A 2 8.50 -4.60 -7.52
N LEU A 3 8.11 -5.09 -6.33
CA LEU A 3 8.69 -4.72 -5.04
C LEU A 3 9.05 -5.99 -4.27
N ALA A 4 10.25 -6.05 -3.70
CA ALA A 4 10.66 -7.09 -2.77
C ALA A 4 11.29 -6.48 -1.52
N CYS A 5 10.93 -7.02 -0.39
CA CYS A 5 11.51 -6.73 0.91
C CYS A 5 12.14 -8.01 1.43
N HIS A 6 13.43 -7.98 1.75
CA HIS A 6 14.18 -9.14 2.22
C HIS A 6 14.77 -8.89 3.59
N ASN A 7 14.48 -9.80 4.52
CA ASN A 7 15.05 -9.85 5.88
C ASN A 7 15.01 -8.49 6.60
N LEU A 8 13.86 -7.79 6.45
CA LEU A 8 13.69 -6.49 7.09
C LEU A 8 13.80 -6.62 8.60
N ASN A 9 14.70 -5.86 9.19
CA ASN A 9 14.84 -5.70 10.63
C ASN A 9 14.69 -4.23 10.99
N LYS A 10 13.83 -3.94 11.98
CA LYS A 10 13.64 -2.60 12.54
C LYS A 10 13.17 -2.66 13.97
N SER A 11 13.84 -1.87 14.83
CA SER A 11 13.45 -1.63 16.21
C SER A 11 13.60 -0.15 16.59
N PHE A 12 12.84 0.29 17.58
CA PHE A 12 12.99 1.60 18.23
C PHE A 12 13.28 1.37 19.71
N GLY A 13 14.55 1.42 20.11
CA GLY A 13 14.97 0.98 21.43
C GLY A 13 14.57 -0.48 21.65
N ASP A 14 13.83 -0.77 22.71
CA ASP A 14 13.35 -2.11 23.04
C ASP A 14 12.08 -2.53 22.26
N HIS A 15 11.50 -1.61 21.47
CA HIS A 15 10.29 -1.89 20.71
C HIS A 15 10.60 -2.47 19.33
N LEU A 16 10.41 -3.78 19.19
CA LEU A 16 10.57 -4.50 17.92
C LEU A 16 9.39 -4.19 16.99
N ILE A 17 9.69 -3.75 15.78
CA ILE A 17 8.71 -3.53 14.71
C ILE A 17 8.63 -4.73 13.77
N VAL A 18 9.79 -5.16 13.26
CA VAL A 18 9.89 -6.32 12.35
C VAL A 18 11.22 -7.00 12.56
N ARG A 19 11.20 -8.34 12.50
CA ARG A 19 12.39 -9.21 12.57
C ARG A 19 12.36 -10.19 11.41
N ASP A 20 13.42 -10.20 10.61
CA ASP A 20 13.60 -11.09 9.44
C ASP A 20 12.39 -11.10 8.50
N GLY A 21 11.68 -9.95 8.42
CA GLY A 21 10.46 -9.81 7.64
C GLY A 21 10.75 -9.83 6.15
N SER A 22 10.18 -10.79 5.42
CA SER A 22 10.33 -10.88 3.97
C SER A 22 8.98 -11.00 3.29
N PHE A 23 8.75 -10.18 2.25
CA PHE A 23 7.57 -10.23 1.41
C PHE A 23 7.82 -9.59 0.06
N HIS A 24 6.92 -9.83 -0.88
CA HIS A 24 7.01 -9.25 -2.22
C HIS A 24 5.63 -8.90 -2.77
N VAL A 25 5.61 -7.99 -3.72
CA VAL A 25 4.44 -7.61 -4.51
C VAL A 25 4.77 -7.83 -5.98
N GLU A 26 3.89 -8.54 -6.68
CA GLU A 26 4.03 -8.79 -8.12
C GLU A 26 3.51 -7.62 -8.95
N ASP A 27 3.87 -7.60 -10.25
CA ASP A 27 3.31 -6.63 -11.18
C ASP A 27 1.77 -6.75 -11.23
N ARG A 28 1.07 -5.61 -11.18
CA ARG A 28 -0.40 -5.50 -11.18
C ARG A 28 -1.09 -6.13 -9.99
N GLU A 29 -0.36 -6.68 -9.03
CA GLU A 29 -0.95 -7.29 -7.83
C GLU A 29 -1.54 -6.23 -6.90
N LYS A 30 -2.66 -6.57 -6.26
CA LYS A 30 -3.31 -5.76 -5.23
C LYS A 30 -3.12 -6.46 -3.90
N ALA A 31 -2.25 -5.92 -3.06
CA ALA A 31 -1.90 -6.50 -1.77
C ALA A 31 -2.34 -5.60 -0.61
N ALA A 32 -2.73 -6.20 0.51
CA ALA A 32 -2.95 -5.49 1.77
C ALA A 32 -1.82 -5.76 2.76
N LEU A 33 -1.40 -4.74 3.48
CA LEU A 33 -0.54 -4.86 4.66
C LEU A 33 -1.42 -4.70 5.90
N VAL A 34 -1.58 -5.77 6.67
CA VAL A 34 -2.48 -5.83 7.81
C VAL A 34 -1.73 -6.14 9.11
N GLY A 35 -2.30 -5.75 10.23
CA GLY A 35 -1.75 -5.96 11.58
C GLY A 35 -2.49 -5.10 12.59
N VAL A 36 -2.32 -5.37 13.88
CA VAL A 36 -2.90 -4.55 14.95
C VAL A 36 -2.37 -3.11 14.92
N ASN A 37 -3.05 -2.19 15.60
CA ASN A 37 -2.54 -0.83 15.74
C ASN A 37 -1.18 -0.86 16.45
N GLY A 38 -0.21 -0.10 15.92
CA GLY A 38 1.16 -0.12 16.42
C GLY A 38 2.03 -1.27 15.90
N ALA A 39 1.52 -2.19 15.08
CA ALA A 39 2.31 -3.31 14.52
C ALA A 39 3.42 -2.88 13.53
N GLY A 40 3.51 -1.58 13.19
CA GLY A 40 4.57 -1.06 12.30
C GLY A 40 4.20 -0.93 10.83
N LYS A 41 2.92 -0.98 10.46
CA LYS A 41 2.48 -0.88 9.06
C LYS A 41 3.01 0.37 8.36
N SER A 42 2.74 1.56 8.92
CA SER A 42 3.24 2.84 8.37
C SER A 42 4.77 2.96 8.47
N THR A 43 5.40 2.31 9.46
CA THR A 43 6.86 2.21 9.55
C THR A 43 7.44 1.46 8.37
N ILE A 44 6.84 0.33 7.99
CA ILE A 44 7.24 -0.44 6.80
C ILE A 44 7.06 0.40 5.54
N PHE A 45 5.97 1.14 5.39
CA PHE A 45 5.80 2.04 4.24
C PHE A 45 6.92 3.09 4.19
N LYS A 46 7.25 3.73 5.32
CA LYS A 46 8.35 4.70 5.39
C LYS A 46 9.71 4.09 5.06
N MET A 47 9.95 2.84 5.43
CA MET A 47 11.16 2.11 5.04
C MET A 47 11.18 1.83 3.53
N ILE A 48 10.04 1.42 2.95
CA ILE A 48 9.95 1.17 1.50
C ILE A 48 10.21 2.44 0.68
N VAL A 49 9.71 3.59 1.12
CA VAL A 49 9.92 4.87 0.41
C VAL A 49 11.26 5.53 0.74
N GLY A 50 12.03 4.97 1.66
CA GLY A 50 13.35 5.51 2.06
C GLY A 50 13.29 6.69 3.03
N GLU A 51 12.11 7.01 3.60
CA GLU A 51 11.97 8.04 4.65
C GLU A 51 12.54 7.60 6.01
N LEU A 52 12.62 6.29 6.21
CA LEU A 52 13.16 5.68 7.42
C LEU A 52 14.21 4.63 7.07
N PRO A 53 15.44 4.71 7.64
CA PRO A 53 16.47 3.70 7.40
C PRO A 53 16.09 2.35 8.02
N LEU A 54 16.46 1.28 7.35
CA LEU A 54 16.45 -0.09 7.88
C LEU A 54 17.58 -0.26 8.90
N ASP A 55 17.38 -1.14 9.88
CA ASP A 55 18.50 -1.59 10.73
C ASP A 55 19.27 -2.70 10.01
N GLU A 56 18.56 -3.62 9.33
CA GLU A 56 19.12 -4.66 8.44
C GLU A 56 18.12 -5.03 7.35
N GLY A 57 18.59 -5.66 6.29
CA GLY A 57 17.78 -6.12 5.17
C GLY A 57 17.75 -5.14 4.00
N ASP A 58 16.98 -5.49 2.97
CA ASP A 58 16.93 -4.75 1.71
C ASP A 58 15.50 -4.51 1.24
N VAL A 59 15.27 -3.34 0.64
CA VAL A 59 14.08 -3.02 -0.15
C VAL A 59 14.49 -2.85 -1.60
N ILE A 60 13.95 -3.67 -2.48
CA ILE A 60 14.28 -3.72 -3.89
C ILE A 60 13.06 -3.35 -4.71
N LEU A 61 13.10 -2.18 -5.35
CA LEU A 61 12.18 -1.81 -6.42
C LEU A 61 12.80 -2.18 -7.76
N THR A 62 12.03 -2.82 -8.64
CA THR A 62 12.52 -3.18 -9.98
C THR A 62 13.01 -1.94 -10.73
N LYS A 63 14.19 -2.05 -11.35
CA LYS A 63 14.84 -0.94 -12.05
C LYS A 63 13.92 -0.32 -13.11
N GLY A 64 13.83 1.00 -13.10
CA GLY A 64 13.01 1.77 -14.05
C GLY A 64 11.52 1.83 -13.67
N LYS A 65 11.13 1.26 -12.55
CA LYS A 65 9.77 1.35 -12.02
C LYS A 65 9.64 2.54 -11.06
N THR A 66 8.46 3.14 -11.08
CA THR A 66 8.11 4.31 -10.26
C THR A 66 7.25 3.91 -9.09
N LEU A 67 7.48 4.53 -7.94
CA LEU A 67 6.74 4.32 -6.71
C LEU A 67 6.03 5.61 -6.33
N GLY A 68 4.74 5.49 -5.99
CA GLY A 68 3.95 6.58 -5.43
C GLY A 68 3.44 6.24 -4.04
N TYR A 69 3.52 7.18 -3.12
CA TYR A 69 3.13 6.99 -1.73
C TYR A 69 2.14 8.04 -1.26
N LEU A 70 1.02 7.59 -0.70
CA LEU A 70 0.08 8.41 0.04
C LEU A 70 0.30 8.19 1.54
N ALA A 71 0.94 9.15 2.19
CA ALA A 71 1.07 9.17 3.65
C ALA A 71 -0.26 9.58 4.31
N GLN A 72 -0.49 9.11 5.53
CA GLN A 72 -1.68 9.46 6.33
C GLN A 72 -1.83 10.98 6.56
N HIS A 73 -0.71 11.71 6.60
CA HIS A 73 -0.68 13.16 6.73
C HIS A 73 0.20 13.75 5.63
N GLN A 74 -0.38 14.56 4.75
CA GLN A 74 0.34 15.32 3.74
C GLN A 74 0.07 16.82 3.91
N ASN A 75 1.13 17.61 3.86
CA ASN A 75 1.02 19.07 3.80
C ASN A 75 0.98 19.49 2.33
N LEU A 76 -0.16 20.02 1.90
CA LEU A 76 -0.26 20.77 0.65
C LEU A 76 0.00 22.23 1.01
N ASP A 77 1.18 22.73 0.68
CA ASP A 77 1.59 24.12 0.97
C ASP A 77 1.44 25.01 -0.26
N THR A 78 0.39 24.79 -1.04
CA THR A 78 0.21 25.52 -2.29
C THR A 78 -1.01 26.44 -2.23
N THR A 79 -0.92 27.60 -2.88
CA THR A 79 -2.03 28.52 -3.12
C THR A 79 -2.86 28.15 -4.34
N ASN A 80 -2.51 27.04 -5.03
CA ASN A 80 -3.24 26.54 -6.19
C ASN A 80 -4.68 26.19 -5.82
N THR A 81 -5.58 26.29 -6.78
CA THR A 81 -6.92 25.71 -6.65
C THR A 81 -6.82 24.19 -6.65
N ILE A 82 -7.89 23.51 -6.19
CA ILE A 82 -7.97 22.03 -6.22
C ILE A 82 -7.68 21.49 -7.61
N TYR A 83 -8.29 22.09 -8.65
CA TYR A 83 -8.10 21.68 -10.04
C TYR A 83 -6.66 21.89 -10.52
N GLU A 84 -6.07 23.06 -10.24
CA GLU A 84 -4.69 23.36 -10.61
C GLU A 84 -3.71 22.44 -9.91
N GLU A 85 -3.96 22.09 -8.65
CA GLU A 85 -3.10 21.17 -7.92
C GLU A 85 -3.09 19.76 -8.56
N LEU A 86 -4.26 19.23 -8.96
CA LEU A 86 -4.30 17.97 -9.68
C LEU A 86 -3.69 18.08 -11.08
N LYS A 87 -3.84 19.24 -11.73
CA LYS A 87 -3.26 19.51 -13.05
C LYS A 87 -1.74 19.41 -13.03
N THR A 88 -1.07 19.69 -11.89
CA THR A 88 0.39 19.52 -11.76
C THR A 88 0.85 18.07 -11.98
N ALA A 89 -0.01 17.09 -11.71
CA ALA A 89 0.29 15.67 -11.98
C ALA A 89 0.38 15.32 -13.47
N LYS A 90 -0.05 16.24 -14.35
CA LYS A 90 -0.04 16.12 -15.82
C LYS A 90 0.88 17.15 -16.49
N SER A 91 1.81 17.72 -15.72
CA SER A 91 2.71 18.78 -16.19
C SER A 91 3.51 18.39 -17.43
N ASP A 92 3.90 17.12 -17.57
CA ASP A 92 4.61 16.60 -18.75
C ASP A 92 3.72 16.61 -20.01
N ILE A 93 2.45 16.22 -19.90
CA ILE A 93 1.47 16.25 -21.00
C ILE A 93 1.18 17.70 -21.40
N ILE A 94 1.01 18.59 -20.43
CA ILE A 94 0.75 20.02 -20.66
C ILE A 94 1.94 20.69 -21.34
N ALA A 95 3.15 20.37 -20.89
CA ALA A 95 4.37 20.89 -21.52
C ALA A 95 4.51 20.38 -22.98
N LEU A 96 4.15 19.13 -23.23
CA LEU A 96 4.14 18.54 -24.56
C LEU A 96 3.12 19.22 -25.47
N GLU A 97 1.89 19.47 -24.98
CA GLU A 97 0.85 20.21 -25.68
C GLU A 97 1.32 21.64 -26.04
N ALA A 98 1.94 22.34 -25.09
CA ALA A 98 2.47 23.67 -25.34
C ALA A 98 3.56 23.69 -26.43
N GLN A 99 4.45 22.68 -26.45
CA GLN A 99 5.45 22.53 -27.50
C GLN A 99 4.81 22.28 -28.89
N ILE A 100 3.80 21.41 -28.95
CA ILE A 100 3.06 21.14 -30.18
C ILE A 100 2.44 22.42 -30.74
N ARG A 101 1.72 23.18 -29.88
CA ARG A 101 1.09 24.46 -30.25
C ARG A 101 2.13 25.50 -30.73
N ALA A 102 3.29 25.55 -30.06
CA ALA A 102 4.37 26.46 -30.50
C ALA A 102 4.86 26.11 -31.93
N ILE A 103 5.07 24.83 -32.20
CA ILE A 103 5.48 24.36 -33.53
C ILE A 103 4.39 24.65 -34.58
N GLU A 104 3.11 24.46 -34.27
CA GLU A 104 1.98 24.79 -35.18
C GLU A 104 2.01 26.27 -35.64
N LEU A 105 2.39 27.18 -34.74
CA LEU A 105 2.53 28.60 -35.08
C LEU A 105 3.76 28.86 -36.00
N GLU A 106 4.89 28.19 -35.72
CA GLU A 106 6.10 28.31 -36.49
C GLU A 106 5.96 27.77 -37.94
N LEU A 107 5.24 26.64 -38.09
CA LEU A 107 5.04 25.99 -39.42
C LEU A 107 4.39 26.92 -40.44
N LYS A 108 3.63 27.95 -40.00
CA LYS A 108 3.02 28.92 -40.92
C LYS A 108 4.01 29.82 -41.65
N SER A 109 5.21 29.97 -41.15
CA SER A 109 6.27 30.86 -41.70
C SER A 109 7.45 30.13 -42.33
N LEU A 110 7.51 28.80 -42.20
CA LEU A 110 8.63 27.99 -42.66
C LEU A 110 8.41 27.47 -44.09
N SER A 111 9.50 27.22 -44.81
CA SER A 111 9.48 26.62 -46.15
C SER A 111 10.70 25.73 -46.39
N GLY A 112 10.67 24.90 -47.43
CA GLY A 112 11.78 24.04 -47.83
C GLY A 112 12.20 23.00 -46.78
N GLU A 113 13.49 22.84 -46.60
CA GLU A 113 14.07 21.82 -45.68
C GLU A 113 13.75 22.10 -44.21
N GLU A 114 13.71 23.37 -43.82
CA GLU A 114 13.33 23.74 -42.44
C GLU A 114 11.90 23.32 -42.09
N LEU A 115 10.97 23.50 -43.02
CA LEU A 115 9.58 23.03 -42.87
C LEU A 115 9.54 21.51 -42.69
N THR A 116 10.30 20.77 -43.51
CA THR A 116 10.33 19.31 -43.44
C THR A 116 10.87 18.83 -42.07
N ASN A 117 11.95 19.41 -41.57
CA ASN A 117 12.54 19.06 -40.27
C ASN A 117 11.59 19.38 -39.12
N ARG A 118 10.88 20.51 -39.22
CA ARG A 118 9.93 20.92 -38.18
C ARG A 118 8.67 20.06 -38.16
N LEU A 119 8.19 19.64 -39.34
CA LEU A 119 7.08 18.66 -39.47
C LEU A 119 7.45 17.31 -38.89
N ASN A 120 8.68 16.82 -39.08
CA ASN A 120 9.12 15.57 -38.45
C ASN A 120 9.11 15.68 -36.92
N THR A 121 9.52 16.82 -36.35
CA THR A 121 9.47 17.08 -34.91
C THR A 121 8.03 17.12 -34.41
N TYR A 122 7.15 17.83 -35.14
CA TYR A 122 5.72 17.91 -34.84
C TYR A 122 5.08 16.50 -34.77
N ASN A 123 5.30 15.69 -35.82
CA ASN A 123 4.74 14.34 -35.87
C ASN A 123 5.24 13.45 -34.73
N ARG A 124 6.49 13.57 -34.33
CA ARG A 124 7.04 12.83 -33.17
C ARG A 124 6.36 13.25 -31.89
N LEU A 125 6.22 14.55 -31.61
CA LEU A 125 5.59 15.07 -30.40
C LEU A 125 4.09 14.74 -30.37
N MET A 126 3.40 14.81 -31.51
CA MET A 126 2.00 14.41 -31.62
C MET A 126 1.83 12.92 -31.31
N SER A 127 2.67 12.07 -31.84
CA SER A 127 2.65 10.63 -31.56
C SER A 127 2.90 10.34 -30.07
N GLU A 128 3.82 11.09 -29.44
CA GLU A 128 4.08 11.01 -27.99
C GLU A 128 2.85 11.48 -27.18
N PHE A 129 2.22 12.59 -27.56
CA PHE A 129 1.04 13.13 -26.92
C PHE A 129 -0.15 12.14 -26.99
N GLU A 130 -0.37 11.54 -28.16
CA GLU A 130 -1.40 10.51 -28.35
C GLU A 130 -1.11 9.25 -27.51
N SER A 131 0.14 8.79 -27.50
CA SER A 131 0.55 7.61 -26.73
C SER A 131 0.34 7.78 -25.22
N LYS A 132 0.47 9.01 -24.72
CA LYS A 132 0.20 9.40 -23.32
C LYS A 132 -1.27 9.74 -23.06
N ASN A 133 -2.15 9.50 -24.05
CA ASN A 133 -3.59 9.84 -23.96
C ASN A 133 -3.82 11.34 -23.68
N GLY A 134 -3.04 12.20 -24.33
CA GLY A 134 -2.99 13.64 -24.07
C GLY A 134 -4.32 14.36 -24.20
N TYR A 135 -5.21 13.92 -25.11
CA TYR A 135 -6.54 14.54 -25.25
C TYR A 135 -7.49 14.31 -24.07
N ALA A 136 -7.20 13.33 -23.20
CA ALA A 136 -8.10 12.93 -22.13
C ALA A 136 -7.71 13.48 -20.75
N TYR A 137 -6.58 14.17 -20.60
CA TYR A 137 -6.05 14.53 -19.27
C TYR A 137 -7.01 15.42 -18.45
N GLU A 138 -7.71 16.36 -19.10
CA GLU A 138 -8.67 17.24 -18.41
C GLU A 138 -9.90 16.47 -17.91
N SER A 139 -10.39 15.53 -18.72
CA SER A 139 -11.49 14.65 -18.32
C SER A 139 -11.07 13.64 -17.25
N GLU A 140 -9.79 13.17 -17.27
CA GLU A 140 -9.24 12.33 -16.19
C GLU A 140 -9.18 13.11 -14.87
N ILE A 141 -8.71 14.36 -14.88
CA ILE A 141 -8.67 15.22 -13.67
C ILE A 141 -10.09 15.41 -13.12
N THR A 142 -11.02 15.80 -13.97
CA THR A 142 -12.43 15.99 -13.59
C THR A 142 -13.06 14.70 -13.05
N GLY A 143 -12.80 13.57 -13.70
CA GLY A 143 -13.27 12.26 -13.27
C GLY A 143 -12.74 11.84 -11.91
N VAL A 144 -11.45 12.07 -11.63
CA VAL A 144 -10.83 11.79 -10.33
C VAL A 144 -11.41 12.70 -9.25
N LEU A 145 -11.55 14.00 -9.51
CA LEU A 145 -12.14 14.94 -8.53
C LEU A 145 -13.57 14.55 -8.16
N LYS A 146 -14.42 14.29 -9.16
CA LYS A 146 -15.81 13.84 -8.92
C LYS A 146 -15.86 12.50 -8.19
N GLY A 147 -14.98 11.57 -8.56
CA GLY A 147 -14.86 10.27 -7.91
C GLY A 147 -14.47 10.36 -6.44
N LEU A 148 -13.66 11.35 -6.08
CA LEU A 148 -13.25 11.64 -4.70
C LEU A 148 -14.25 12.53 -3.94
N GLY A 149 -15.44 12.80 -4.52
CA GLY A 149 -16.54 13.49 -3.88
C GLY A 149 -16.40 15.01 -3.86
N PHE A 150 -15.63 15.62 -4.79
CA PHE A 150 -15.62 17.06 -4.99
C PHE A 150 -16.67 17.47 -6.02
N THR A 151 -17.43 18.55 -5.73
CA THR A 151 -18.35 19.17 -6.69
C THR A 151 -17.59 20.10 -7.63
N GLU A 152 -18.14 20.37 -8.82
CA GLU A 152 -17.50 21.28 -9.77
C GLU A 152 -17.27 22.70 -9.21
N GLU A 153 -18.16 23.15 -8.33
CA GLU A 153 -18.03 24.42 -7.63
C GLU A 153 -16.81 24.47 -6.69
N GLU A 154 -16.40 23.32 -6.19
CA GLU A 154 -15.23 23.21 -5.30
C GLU A 154 -13.91 23.20 -6.04
N PHE A 155 -13.89 22.93 -7.34
CA PHE A 155 -12.65 22.84 -8.11
C PHE A 155 -11.82 24.13 -8.09
N SER A 156 -12.46 25.28 -7.96
CA SER A 156 -11.84 26.60 -7.87
C SER A 156 -11.43 27.01 -6.45
N LYS A 157 -11.71 26.19 -5.42
CA LYS A 157 -11.30 26.50 -4.05
C LYS A 157 -9.78 26.42 -3.90
N PRO A 158 -9.13 27.40 -3.25
CA PRO A 158 -7.70 27.32 -2.93
C PRO A 158 -7.40 26.18 -1.96
N THR A 159 -6.28 25.49 -2.17
CA THR A 159 -5.89 24.32 -1.36
C THR A 159 -5.52 24.65 0.07
N ASP A 160 -5.10 25.88 0.36
CA ASP A 160 -4.80 26.36 1.72
C ASP A 160 -6.06 26.46 2.60
N THR A 161 -7.24 26.70 1.99
CA THR A 161 -8.52 26.80 2.69
C THR A 161 -9.17 25.46 3.03
N LEU A 162 -8.60 24.35 2.56
CA LEU A 162 -9.17 23.01 2.69
C LEU A 162 -8.99 22.45 4.10
N SER A 163 -9.98 21.69 4.56
CA SER A 163 -9.84 20.84 5.75
C SER A 163 -8.77 19.76 5.54
N GLY A 164 -8.24 19.19 6.64
CA GLY A 164 -7.26 18.09 6.57
C GLY A 164 -7.74 16.91 5.72
N GLY A 165 -9.01 16.50 5.87
CA GLY A 165 -9.58 15.43 5.07
C GLY A 165 -9.72 15.77 3.58
N GLN A 166 -10.04 17.02 3.25
CA GLN A 166 -10.05 17.48 1.85
C GLN A 166 -8.64 17.51 1.26
N LYS A 167 -7.65 17.97 2.02
CA LYS A 167 -6.22 17.93 1.60
C LYS A 167 -5.77 16.51 1.30
N THR A 168 -6.11 15.55 2.16
CA THR A 168 -5.80 14.13 1.92
C THR A 168 -6.46 13.61 0.64
N ARG A 169 -7.72 13.97 0.36
CA ARG A 169 -8.41 13.60 -0.89
C ARG A 169 -7.76 14.21 -2.13
N VAL A 170 -7.34 15.47 -2.08
CA VAL A 170 -6.61 16.14 -3.17
C VAL A 170 -5.27 15.43 -3.42
N SER A 171 -4.51 15.12 -2.37
CA SER A 171 -3.24 14.39 -2.46
C SER A 171 -3.42 13.00 -3.04
N LEU A 172 -4.49 12.27 -2.63
CA LEU A 172 -4.85 10.98 -3.23
C LEU A 172 -5.14 11.14 -4.72
N GLY A 173 -5.96 12.12 -5.11
CA GLY A 173 -6.28 12.40 -6.51
C GLY A 173 -5.04 12.69 -7.36
N LYS A 174 -4.14 13.54 -6.85
CA LYS A 174 -2.87 13.85 -7.49
C LYS A 174 -2.03 12.58 -7.70
N LEU A 175 -1.92 11.75 -6.66
CA LEU A 175 -1.19 10.49 -6.72
C LEU A 175 -1.80 9.50 -7.74
N LEU A 176 -3.12 9.37 -7.78
CA LEU A 176 -3.80 8.50 -8.74
C LEU A 176 -3.57 8.96 -10.19
N LEU A 177 -3.51 10.28 -10.45
CA LEU A 177 -3.27 10.85 -11.77
C LEU A 177 -1.83 10.68 -12.26
N THR A 178 -0.84 10.58 -11.37
CA THR A 178 0.56 10.31 -11.76
C THR A 178 0.77 8.89 -12.28
N LYS A 179 -0.13 7.96 -11.94
CA LYS A 179 -0.13 6.56 -12.37
C LYS A 179 1.24 5.86 -12.21
N PRO A 180 1.88 5.87 -11.02
CA PRO A 180 3.13 5.15 -10.82
C PRO A 180 2.95 3.64 -10.99
N ASP A 181 4.05 2.91 -11.22
CA ASP A 181 4.01 1.45 -11.40
C ASP A 181 3.57 0.70 -10.13
N ILE A 182 3.84 1.26 -8.95
CA ILE A 182 3.32 0.77 -7.67
C ILE A 182 2.82 1.92 -6.80
N LEU A 183 1.60 1.74 -6.26
CA LEU A 183 0.97 2.64 -5.29
C LEU A 183 1.09 2.07 -3.87
N LEU A 184 1.56 2.88 -2.94
CA LEU A 184 1.48 2.62 -1.49
C LEU A 184 0.42 3.54 -0.91
N LEU A 185 -0.66 2.98 -0.36
CA LEU A 185 -1.80 3.73 0.16
C LEU A 185 -1.97 3.45 1.66
N ASP A 186 -1.73 4.46 2.49
CA ASP A 186 -1.93 4.37 3.94
C ASP A 186 -3.29 4.99 4.32
N GLU A 187 -4.24 4.14 4.69
CA GLU A 187 -5.63 4.48 5.05
C GLU A 187 -6.36 5.35 4.01
N PRO A 188 -6.40 4.94 2.71
CA PRO A 188 -6.93 5.78 1.64
C PRO A 188 -8.45 6.00 1.72
N THR A 189 -9.17 5.20 2.50
CA THR A 189 -10.62 5.31 2.71
C THR A 189 -11.00 6.34 3.77
N ASN A 190 -10.04 6.82 4.56
CA ASN A 190 -10.30 7.84 5.56
C ASN A 190 -10.78 9.14 4.88
N HIS A 191 -11.81 9.74 5.45
CA HIS A 191 -12.44 10.97 4.94
C HIS A 191 -13.17 10.84 3.59
N LEU A 192 -13.39 9.63 3.09
CA LEU A 192 -14.24 9.35 1.92
C LEU A 192 -15.65 8.94 2.34
N ASP A 193 -16.64 9.39 1.59
CA ASP A 193 -18.00 8.88 1.69
C ASP A 193 -18.16 7.53 0.96
N LEU A 194 -19.28 6.87 1.12
CA LEU A 194 -19.52 5.54 0.55
C LEU A 194 -19.44 5.54 -0.99
N ASN A 195 -19.84 6.61 -1.65
CA ASN A 195 -19.79 6.72 -3.11
C ASN A 195 -18.32 6.83 -3.57
N SER A 196 -17.55 7.67 -2.90
CA SER A 196 -16.12 7.83 -3.17
C SER A 196 -15.31 6.57 -2.87
N ILE A 197 -15.66 5.81 -1.81
CA ILE A 197 -15.05 4.50 -1.54
C ILE A 197 -15.36 3.53 -2.69
N SER A 198 -16.62 3.42 -3.13
CA SER A 198 -17.01 2.53 -4.23
C SER A 198 -16.34 2.91 -5.55
N TRP A 199 -16.16 4.20 -5.81
CA TRP A 199 -15.40 4.69 -6.95
C TRP A 199 -13.92 4.30 -6.85
N LEU A 200 -13.29 4.51 -5.66
CA LEU A 200 -11.89 4.15 -5.43
C LEU A 200 -11.65 2.65 -5.59
N GLU A 201 -12.55 1.80 -5.08
CA GLU A 201 -12.52 0.35 -5.30
C GLU A 201 -12.45 0.03 -6.79
N THR A 202 -13.39 0.61 -7.58
CA THR A 202 -13.45 0.40 -9.03
C THR A 202 -12.18 0.90 -9.73
N TYR A 203 -11.68 2.06 -9.33
CA TYR A 203 -10.44 2.63 -9.85
C TYR A 203 -9.23 1.71 -9.60
N LEU A 204 -9.06 1.24 -8.36
CA LEU A 204 -7.93 0.38 -7.98
C LEU A 204 -8.01 -1.02 -8.61
N LEU A 205 -9.19 -1.59 -8.79
CA LEU A 205 -9.38 -2.85 -9.51
C LEU A 205 -8.89 -2.75 -10.96
N ASN A 206 -9.13 -1.61 -11.62
CA ASN A 206 -8.71 -1.35 -13.01
C ASN A 206 -7.32 -0.71 -13.11
N TYR A 207 -6.67 -0.43 -11.98
CA TYR A 207 -5.35 0.20 -11.99
C TYR A 207 -4.30 -0.71 -12.63
N PRO A 208 -3.53 -0.22 -13.65
CA PRO A 208 -2.60 -1.07 -14.40
C PRO A 208 -1.36 -1.48 -13.61
N GLY A 209 -1.00 -0.71 -12.57
CA GLY A 209 0.14 -0.98 -11.69
C GLY A 209 -0.20 -1.87 -10.50
N ALA A 210 0.80 -2.16 -9.69
CA ALA A 210 0.63 -2.82 -8.41
C ALA A 210 0.09 -1.83 -7.34
N VAL A 211 -0.56 -2.37 -6.31
CA VAL A 211 -1.05 -1.56 -5.17
C VAL A 211 -0.75 -2.30 -3.87
N LEU A 212 -0.17 -1.61 -2.91
CA LEU A 212 -0.03 -2.09 -1.54
C LEU A 212 -0.79 -1.15 -0.61
N ILE A 213 -1.76 -1.68 0.12
CA ILE A 213 -2.74 -0.90 0.88
C ILE A 213 -2.66 -1.25 2.36
N VAL A 214 -2.62 -0.23 3.21
CA VAL A 214 -2.96 -0.34 4.62
C VAL A 214 -4.37 0.23 4.78
N SER A 215 -5.30 -0.54 5.32
CA SER A 215 -6.64 -0.06 5.66
C SER A 215 -7.26 -0.87 6.80
N HIS A 216 -8.10 -0.21 7.58
CA HIS A 216 -8.97 -0.85 8.59
C HIS A 216 -10.33 -1.24 8.02
N ASP A 217 -10.68 -0.79 6.82
CA ASP A 217 -11.90 -1.16 6.13
C ASP A 217 -11.79 -2.56 5.50
N ARG A 218 -12.37 -3.55 6.19
CA ARG A 218 -12.34 -4.95 5.76
C ARG A 218 -13.15 -5.19 4.49
N PHE A 219 -14.21 -4.42 4.26
CA PHE A 219 -15.05 -4.55 3.05
C PHE A 219 -14.29 -4.06 1.84
N PHE A 220 -13.66 -2.90 1.95
CA PHE A 220 -12.79 -2.35 0.92
C PHE A 220 -11.65 -3.31 0.57
N LEU A 221 -10.89 -3.80 1.57
CA LEU A 221 -9.81 -4.76 1.33
C LEU A 221 -10.33 -6.04 0.68
N ASN A 222 -11.48 -6.56 1.12
CA ASN A 222 -12.03 -7.80 0.58
C ASN A 222 -12.38 -7.70 -0.91
N ARG A 223 -12.74 -6.50 -1.39
CA ARG A 223 -13.06 -6.27 -2.81
C ARG A 223 -11.83 -6.06 -3.68
N VAL A 224 -10.83 -5.38 -3.15
CA VAL A 224 -9.69 -4.88 -3.95
C VAL A 224 -8.52 -5.86 -3.96
N VAL A 225 -8.19 -6.52 -2.82
CA VAL A 225 -6.93 -7.24 -2.69
C VAL A 225 -7.02 -8.71 -3.05
N THR A 226 -5.90 -9.23 -3.57
CA THR A 226 -5.69 -10.65 -3.92
C THR A 226 -4.60 -11.31 -3.10
N LYS A 227 -3.90 -10.54 -2.28
CA LYS A 227 -2.86 -10.99 -1.34
C LYS A 227 -2.96 -10.19 -0.05
N VAL A 228 -2.73 -10.84 1.08
CA VAL A 228 -2.63 -10.19 2.40
C VAL A 228 -1.26 -10.49 2.99
N ILE A 229 -0.57 -9.43 3.40
CA ILE A 229 0.71 -9.46 4.12
C ILE A 229 0.40 -9.06 5.56
N GLU A 230 0.58 -9.99 6.49
CA GLU A 230 0.29 -9.75 7.90
C GLU A 230 1.56 -9.49 8.68
N ILE A 231 1.50 -8.46 9.55
CA ILE A 231 2.53 -8.19 10.56
C ILE A 231 1.93 -8.51 11.92
N GLU A 232 2.53 -9.48 12.60
CA GLU A 232 2.13 -9.89 13.95
C GLU A 232 3.36 -10.20 14.79
N ASN A 233 3.51 -9.50 15.94
CA ASN A 233 4.64 -9.68 16.87
C ASN A 233 6.02 -9.64 16.19
N GLY A 234 6.21 -8.70 15.27
CA GLY A 234 7.45 -8.55 14.50
C GLY A 234 7.65 -9.55 13.37
N SER A 235 6.81 -10.55 13.23
CA SER A 235 6.87 -11.52 12.13
C SER A 235 5.99 -11.09 10.96
N VAL A 236 6.44 -11.39 9.74
CA VAL A 236 5.69 -11.12 8.51
C VAL A 236 5.24 -12.45 7.88
N ARG A 237 3.97 -12.55 7.52
CA ARG A 237 3.39 -13.71 6.84
C ARG A 237 2.57 -13.28 5.65
N MET A 238 2.66 -14.03 4.55
CA MET A 238 1.88 -13.79 3.33
C MET A 238 0.77 -14.81 3.18
N TYR A 239 -0.41 -14.33 2.77
CA TYR A 239 -1.59 -15.15 2.48
C TYR A 239 -2.10 -14.79 1.09
N THR A 240 -2.23 -15.78 0.24
CA THR A 240 -2.90 -15.64 -1.07
C THR A 240 -4.41 -15.68 -0.88
N GLY A 241 -5.11 -14.81 -1.58
CA GLY A 241 -6.55 -14.62 -1.51
C GLY A 241 -6.94 -13.24 -1.00
N ASN A 242 -8.24 -12.96 -0.92
CA ASN A 242 -8.77 -11.71 -0.42
C ASN A 242 -8.76 -11.67 1.13
N TYR A 243 -9.27 -10.57 1.68
CA TYR A 243 -9.30 -10.40 3.15
C TYR A 243 -10.12 -11.48 3.87
N LYS A 244 -11.22 -11.95 3.28
CA LYS A 244 -12.05 -13.04 3.84
C LYS A 244 -11.30 -14.36 3.90
N ASP A 245 -10.58 -14.70 2.83
CA ASP A 245 -9.76 -15.92 2.76
C ASP A 245 -8.65 -15.89 3.82
N TYR A 246 -7.99 -14.75 3.98
CA TYR A 246 -7.01 -14.52 5.05
C TYR A 246 -7.64 -14.73 6.44
N ALA A 247 -8.79 -14.08 6.71
CA ALA A 247 -9.44 -14.16 8.01
C ALA A 247 -9.84 -15.61 8.37
N GLN A 248 -10.32 -16.40 7.40
CA GLN A 248 -10.62 -17.81 7.58
C GLN A 248 -9.36 -18.64 7.90
N LYS A 249 -8.30 -18.48 7.11
CA LYS A 249 -7.01 -19.17 7.34
C LYS A 249 -6.45 -18.83 8.72
N LYS A 250 -6.49 -17.56 9.10
CA LYS A 250 -6.01 -17.11 10.41
C LYS A 250 -6.84 -17.71 11.56
N GLN A 251 -8.15 -17.78 11.42
CA GLN A 251 -9.02 -18.41 12.41
C GLN A 251 -8.68 -19.90 12.58
N MET A 252 -8.50 -20.64 11.47
CA MET A 252 -8.11 -22.05 11.53
C MET A 252 -6.75 -22.27 12.24
N ILE A 253 -5.77 -21.40 11.99
CA ILE A 253 -4.47 -21.46 12.67
C ILE A 253 -4.63 -21.21 14.18
N ARG A 254 -5.41 -20.19 14.57
CA ARG A 254 -5.68 -19.90 15.98
C ARG A 254 -6.40 -21.04 16.70
N ASP A 255 -7.40 -21.63 16.06
CA ASP A 255 -8.15 -22.76 16.63
C ASP A 255 -7.25 -23.98 16.82
N ALA A 256 -6.35 -24.26 15.86
CA ALA A 256 -5.37 -25.33 15.98
C ALA A 256 -4.39 -25.07 17.13
N GLN A 257 -3.83 -23.85 17.24
CA GLN A 257 -2.94 -23.47 18.34
C GLN A 257 -3.63 -23.55 19.71
N LEU A 258 -4.88 -23.08 19.80
CA LEU A 258 -5.66 -23.17 21.04
C LEU A 258 -5.90 -24.62 21.45
N LYS A 259 -6.25 -25.48 20.49
CA LYS A 259 -6.44 -26.91 20.74
C LYS A 259 -5.15 -27.57 21.23
N GLU A 260 -4.03 -27.28 20.62
CA GLU A 260 -2.72 -27.78 21.02
C GLU A 260 -2.37 -27.32 22.44
N TYR A 261 -2.52 -26.03 22.73
CA TYR A 261 -2.30 -25.48 24.06
C TYR A 261 -3.18 -26.14 25.13
N LEU A 262 -4.48 -26.34 24.85
CA LEU A 262 -5.37 -27.02 25.78
C LEU A 262 -4.99 -28.48 25.99
N ASN A 263 -4.52 -29.19 24.97
CA ASN A 263 -4.03 -30.54 25.11
C ASN A 263 -2.75 -30.61 25.97
N GLN A 264 -1.79 -29.71 25.73
CA GLN A 264 -0.59 -29.58 26.56
C GLN A 264 -0.95 -29.29 28.03
N GLN A 265 -1.89 -28.39 28.31
CA GLN A 265 -2.35 -28.08 29.66
C GLN A 265 -3.01 -29.31 30.34
N ARG A 266 -3.77 -30.11 29.57
CA ARG A 266 -4.35 -31.36 30.10
C ARG A 266 -3.28 -32.39 30.46
N GLU A 267 -2.26 -32.51 29.58
CA GLU A 267 -1.16 -33.44 29.81
C GLU A 267 -0.33 -33.02 31.02
N ILE A 268 -0.02 -31.72 31.19
CA ILE A 268 0.70 -31.19 32.35
C ILE A 268 -0.10 -31.53 33.64
N LYS A 269 -1.39 -31.24 33.68
CA LYS A 269 -2.24 -31.56 34.84
C LYS A 269 -2.30 -33.06 35.16
N HIS A 270 -2.34 -33.88 34.10
CA HIS A 270 -2.29 -35.34 34.26
C HIS A 270 -0.96 -35.80 34.88
N GLN A 271 0.16 -35.28 34.38
CA GLN A 271 1.49 -35.62 34.90
C GLN A 271 1.65 -35.14 36.36
N GLU A 272 1.21 -33.93 36.68
CA GLU A 272 1.20 -33.43 38.07
C GLU A 272 0.43 -34.35 39.02
N ALA A 273 -0.78 -34.76 38.63
CA ALA A 273 -1.59 -35.70 39.43
C ALA A 273 -0.91 -37.05 39.62
N VAL A 274 -0.24 -37.57 38.59
CA VAL A 274 0.53 -38.82 38.66
C VAL A 274 1.75 -38.67 39.59
N ILE A 275 2.46 -37.54 39.51
CA ILE A 275 3.62 -37.23 40.36
C ILE A 275 3.17 -37.16 41.83
N GLU A 276 2.09 -36.46 42.11
CA GLU A 276 1.50 -36.36 43.47
C GLU A 276 1.14 -37.72 44.03
N LYS A 277 0.46 -38.57 43.23
CA LYS A 277 0.12 -39.93 43.58
C LYS A 277 1.35 -40.80 43.82
N LEU A 278 2.41 -40.68 43.01
CA LEU A 278 3.66 -41.43 43.25
C LEU A 278 4.39 -40.99 44.53
N ARG A 279 4.36 -39.70 44.86
CA ARG A 279 4.90 -39.15 46.10
C ARG A 279 4.12 -39.63 47.34
N SER A 280 2.79 -39.73 47.24
CA SER A 280 1.95 -40.19 48.34
C SER A 280 2.22 -41.65 48.77
N PHE A 281 2.79 -42.49 47.88
CA PHE A 281 3.15 -43.87 48.23
C PHE A 281 4.38 -43.98 49.12
N ASN A 282 5.13 -42.91 49.37
CA ASN A 282 6.31 -42.80 50.26
C ASN A 282 7.33 -43.98 50.17
N ARG A 283 7.46 -44.61 49.01
CA ARG A 283 8.45 -45.64 48.69
C ARG A 283 9.58 -45.07 47.85
N GLU A 284 10.84 -45.37 48.19
CA GLU A 284 12.00 -44.84 47.51
C GLU A 284 11.92 -44.98 45.96
N LYS A 285 11.45 -46.13 45.47
CA LYS A 285 11.26 -46.40 44.04
C LYS A 285 10.16 -45.53 43.38
N SER A 286 9.14 -45.13 44.15
CA SER A 286 8.06 -44.25 43.69
C SER A 286 8.52 -42.79 43.67
N ILE A 287 9.33 -42.37 44.61
CA ILE A 287 9.93 -41.04 44.67
C ILE A 287 10.88 -40.84 43.47
N LYS A 288 11.77 -41.78 43.19
CA LYS A 288 12.65 -41.74 42.01
C LYS A 288 11.87 -41.68 40.68
N ARG A 289 10.72 -42.33 40.56
CA ARG A 289 9.83 -42.24 39.38
C ARG A 289 9.12 -40.90 39.29
N ALA A 290 8.75 -40.28 40.40
CA ALA A 290 8.19 -38.94 40.42
C ALA A 290 9.21 -37.91 39.96
N GLU A 291 10.43 -37.93 40.49
CA GLU A 291 11.55 -37.04 40.09
C GLU A 291 11.92 -37.18 38.59
N SER A 292 11.88 -38.40 38.07
CA SER A 292 12.12 -38.65 36.63
C SER A 292 11.05 -38.01 35.74
N ARG A 293 9.78 -37.95 36.19
CA ARG A 293 8.70 -37.30 35.44
C ARG A 293 8.66 -35.78 35.56
N GLU A 294 9.16 -35.24 36.66
CA GLU A 294 9.34 -33.76 36.80
C GLU A 294 10.37 -33.17 35.85
N LYS A 295 11.32 -34.02 35.37
CA LYS A 295 12.37 -33.61 34.42
C LYS A 295 11.96 -33.76 32.96
N MET A 296 10.80 -34.33 32.68
CA MET A 296 10.24 -34.45 31.32
C MET A 296 9.38 -33.24 30.98
#